data_3810d6d728e75cca935d03e930d487d5
#
_entry.id   3810d6d728e75cca935d03e930d487d5
#
_cell.length_a   1.000
_cell.length_b   1.000
_cell.length_c   1.000
_cell.angle_alpha   90.00
_cell.angle_beta   90.00
_cell.angle_gamma   90.00
#
_symmetry.space_group_name_H-M   'P 1'
#
loop_
_entity.id
_entity.type
_entity.pdbx_description
1 polymer ?
#
loop_
_entity_poly.entity_id
_entity_poly.type
_entity_poly.pdbx_seq_one_letter_code
_entity_poly.pdbx_strand_id
1 'polypeptide(L)'
;MRVARVIAIALMLFALAGTDAVAQQCPKGKLRFYTSWPMQGAMLPEGTGMKNGVDLAVSEVNGTVAGFCLEVVNLDDASPQTGKWDGAVEAENANKAVADPLAIVYIGTYNSGAAKVSIPITNRAHMAQVTPANTYPGLTKKRGAAPGEPEIYRPGGFVNYFRPIPADDIQGAVAAKWAKRMGVKKVYILNDQELYGKGIADVFEATAKKIGLAVVANEGIDWKQPDQKPVLTKVRASGADLVYLGGVIETGAQVVIRQMKEVGLTAPRARFMGPDGLLEEELLKGATCDAALGTEMRITFAGLPFEKMRGVGAKTYETYKSKFNKEPTSYALYAAEGGRVIIDAIKRAAPEIERTKDVTAKREAVRKAIASTKNFEGINGKWSFDENGDVDYDTMSGFKAMKADTPLGCKFQFETILE
;
A
#
# COMPACT_ATOMS: atom_id res chain seq x y z
N MET A 1 -58.43 -24.51 2.60
CA MET A 1 -58.12 -23.53 3.67
C MET A 1 -57.15 -24.01 4.75
N ARG A 2 -57.06 -25.29 5.09
CA ARG A 2 -56.15 -25.80 6.12
C ARG A 2 -54.68 -25.90 5.69
N VAL A 3 -54.37 -26.17 4.44
CA VAL A 3 -53.00 -26.29 3.92
C VAL A 3 -52.28 -24.92 3.84
N ALA A 4 -53.02 -23.85 3.48
CA ALA A 4 -52.43 -22.50 3.38
C ALA A 4 -52.00 -21.91 4.76
N ARG A 5 -52.67 -22.30 5.86
CA ARG A 5 -52.34 -21.85 7.22
C ARG A 5 -51.06 -22.53 7.77
N VAL A 6 -50.80 -23.80 7.40
CA VAL A 6 -49.62 -24.52 7.81
C VAL A 6 -48.35 -23.98 7.16
N ILE A 7 -48.44 -23.61 5.86
CA ILE A 7 -47.31 -23.02 5.10
C ILE A 7 -46.96 -21.63 5.64
N ALA A 8 -47.93 -20.80 6.01
CA ALA A 8 -47.68 -19.47 6.58
C ALA A 8 -46.98 -19.52 7.96
N ILE A 9 -47.35 -20.51 8.80
CA ILE A 9 -46.71 -20.70 10.13
C ILE A 9 -45.26 -21.24 9.98
N ALA A 10 -45.01 -22.12 9.01
CA ALA A 10 -43.68 -22.65 8.75
C ALA A 10 -42.71 -21.55 8.20
N LEU A 11 -43.19 -20.63 7.36
CA LEU A 11 -42.44 -19.50 6.86
C LEU A 11 -42.12 -18.45 7.92
N MET A 12 -43.06 -18.19 8.86
CA MET A 12 -42.78 -17.30 10.01
C MET A 12 -41.80 -17.90 11.03
N LEU A 13 -41.80 -19.21 11.25
CA LEU A 13 -40.83 -19.87 12.13
C LEU A 13 -39.40 -19.90 11.53
N PHE A 14 -39.28 -19.99 10.21
CA PHE A 14 -37.94 -19.91 9.55
C PHE A 14 -37.36 -18.49 9.57
N ALA A 15 -38.19 -17.44 9.49
CA ALA A 15 -37.73 -16.05 9.59
C ALA A 15 -37.24 -15.69 11.02
N LEU A 16 -37.86 -16.24 12.05
CA LEU A 16 -37.43 -16.05 13.46
C LEU A 16 -36.16 -16.83 13.80
N ALA A 17 -35.98 -18.05 13.29
CA ALA A 17 -34.77 -18.83 13.51
C ALA A 17 -33.51 -18.22 12.87
N GLY A 18 -33.64 -17.48 11.77
CA GLY A 18 -32.54 -16.80 11.12
C GLY A 18 -32.02 -15.60 11.90
N THR A 19 -32.89 -14.85 12.58
CA THR A 19 -32.50 -13.67 13.39
C THR A 19 -31.81 -14.08 14.70
N ASP A 20 -32.25 -15.18 15.32
CA ASP A 20 -31.63 -15.68 16.55
C ASP A 20 -30.24 -16.30 16.31
N ALA A 21 -30.04 -16.98 15.18
CA ALA A 21 -28.73 -17.55 14.84
C ALA A 21 -27.67 -16.46 14.61
N VAL A 22 -28.01 -15.34 13.97
CA VAL A 22 -27.11 -14.19 13.78
C VAL A 22 -26.85 -13.48 15.11
N ALA A 23 -27.87 -13.28 15.94
CA ALA A 23 -27.72 -12.68 17.27
C ALA A 23 -26.85 -13.53 18.21
N GLN A 24 -26.92 -14.86 18.12
CA GLN A 24 -26.09 -15.78 18.89
C GLN A 24 -24.62 -15.78 18.44
N GLN A 25 -24.35 -15.48 17.18
CA GLN A 25 -22.98 -15.39 16.63
C GLN A 25 -22.27 -14.06 16.95
N CYS A 26 -23.00 -12.97 17.11
CA CYS A 26 -22.48 -11.61 17.34
C CYS A 26 -23.13 -10.95 18.56
N PRO A 27 -22.92 -11.49 19.78
CA PRO A 27 -23.62 -11.01 20.97
C PRO A 27 -23.32 -9.55 21.32
N LYS A 28 -22.21 -9.00 20.82
CA LYS A 28 -21.81 -7.60 21.06
C LYS A 28 -22.04 -6.68 19.85
N GLY A 29 -22.68 -7.21 18.79
CA GLY A 29 -23.01 -6.46 17.59
C GLY A 29 -21.93 -6.50 16.52
N LYS A 30 -21.93 -5.50 15.64
CA LYS A 30 -21.09 -5.44 14.45
C LYS A 30 -20.09 -4.29 14.52
N LEU A 31 -18.91 -4.49 13.94
CA LEU A 31 -17.90 -3.48 13.71
C LEU A 31 -17.52 -3.50 12.21
N ARG A 32 -17.32 -2.33 11.60
CA ARG A 32 -16.97 -2.22 10.20
C ARG A 32 -15.56 -1.72 9.99
N PHE A 33 -14.87 -2.34 9.04
CA PHE A 33 -13.64 -1.88 8.43
C PHE A 33 -13.98 -1.29 7.06
N TYR A 34 -13.61 -0.07 6.82
CA TYR A 34 -13.67 0.53 5.49
C TYR A 34 -12.31 0.43 4.83
N THR A 35 -12.28 -0.01 3.57
CA THR A 35 -11.06 0.00 2.76
C THR A 35 -11.22 0.96 1.60
N SER A 36 -10.14 1.64 1.16
CA SER A 36 -10.15 2.53 0.00
C SER A 36 -8.81 2.50 -0.71
N TRP A 37 -8.82 2.15 -1.97
CA TRP A 37 -7.70 2.11 -2.92
C TRP A 37 -8.22 1.93 -4.34
N PRO A 38 -7.39 2.15 -5.41
CA PRO A 38 -7.84 1.99 -6.78
C PRO A 38 -8.26 0.55 -7.09
N MET A 39 -9.48 0.39 -7.59
CA MET A 39 -10.08 -0.89 -8.00
C MET A 39 -10.38 -0.93 -9.51
N GLN A 40 -9.67 -0.11 -10.29
CA GLN A 40 -9.85 0.02 -11.73
C GLN A 40 -8.52 0.14 -12.45
N GLY A 41 -8.56 0.08 -13.80
CA GLY A 41 -7.39 0.30 -14.64
C GLY A 41 -6.22 -0.64 -14.35
N ALA A 42 -5.01 -0.11 -14.44
CA ALA A 42 -3.77 -0.86 -14.20
C ALA A 42 -3.63 -1.32 -12.74
N MET A 43 -4.31 -0.65 -11.80
CA MET A 43 -4.24 -0.96 -10.36
C MET A 43 -5.25 -1.99 -9.89
N LEU A 44 -6.19 -2.44 -10.74
CA LEU A 44 -7.18 -3.46 -10.38
C LEU A 44 -6.57 -4.75 -9.79
N PRO A 45 -5.47 -5.30 -10.33
CA PRO A 45 -4.83 -6.49 -9.73
C PRO A 45 -4.32 -6.23 -8.32
N GLU A 46 -3.64 -5.09 -8.07
CA GLU A 46 -3.10 -4.74 -6.76
C GLU A 46 -4.20 -4.41 -5.76
N GLY A 47 -5.19 -3.59 -6.14
CA GLY A 47 -6.35 -3.29 -5.30
C GLY A 47 -7.12 -4.56 -4.91
N THR A 48 -7.28 -5.50 -5.84
CA THR A 48 -7.86 -6.83 -5.55
C THR A 48 -6.97 -7.63 -4.60
N GLY A 49 -5.65 -7.57 -4.78
CA GLY A 49 -4.68 -8.23 -3.90
C GLY A 49 -4.77 -7.73 -2.47
N MET A 50 -4.80 -6.42 -2.26
CA MET A 50 -4.96 -5.79 -0.94
C MET A 50 -6.31 -6.12 -0.30
N LYS A 51 -7.41 -6.07 -1.08
CA LYS A 51 -8.73 -6.53 -0.62
C LYS A 51 -8.68 -7.97 -0.10
N ASN A 52 -8.10 -8.87 -0.88
CA ASN A 52 -7.94 -10.26 -0.50
C ASN A 52 -7.09 -10.43 0.77
N GLY A 53 -6.07 -9.58 0.96
CA GLY A 53 -5.28 -9.55 2.19
C GLY A 53 -6.12 -9.23 3.42
N VAL A 54 -6.96 -8.19 3.38
CA VAL A 54 -7.87 -7.85 4.47
C VAL A 54 -8.89 -8.97 4.71
N ASP A 55 -9.48 -9.52 3.64
CA ASP A 55 -10.42 -10.64 3.71
C ASP A 55 -9.77 -11.91 4.31
N LEU A 56 -8.48 -12.13 4.05
CA LEU A 56 -7.71 -13.21 4.67
C LEU A 56 -7.66 -13.01 6.18
N ALA A 57 -7.22 -11.83 6.66
CA ALA A 57 -7.11 -11.55 8.09
C ALA A 57 -8.45 -11.71 8.82
N VAL A 58 -9.55 -11.22 8.24
CA VAL A 58 -10.91 -11.39 8.81
C VAL A 58 -11.32 -12.85 8.81
N SER A 59 -11.01 -13.62 7.78
CA SER A 59 -11.35 -15.05 7.72
C SER A 59 -10.58 -15.90 8.73
N GLU A 60 -9.37 -15.53 9.12
CA GLU A 60 -8.56 -16.23 10.12
C GLU A 60 -9.21 -16.23 11.53
N VAL A 61 -10.10 -15.27 11.75
CA VAL A 61 -10.90 -15.18 13.00
C VAL A 61 -12.38 -15.53 12.75
N ASN A 62 -12.70 -16.21 11.64
CA ASN A 62 -14.06 -16.58 11.25
C ASN A 62 -15.04 -15.38 11.24
N GLY A 63 -14.56 -14.20 10.84
CA GLY A 63 -15.35 -12.99 10.80
C GLY A 63 -15.79 -12.44 12.16
N THR A 64 -15.18 -12.89 13.26
CA THR A 64 -15.57 -12.47 14.62
C THR A 64 -14.36 -12.17 15.49
N VAL A 65 -14.46 -11.16 16.35
CA VAL A 65 -13.43 -10.83 17.34
C VAL A 65 -14.06 -10.37 18.65
N ALA A 66 -13.64 -10.95 19.77
CA ALA A 66 -14.10 -10.60 21.12
C ALA A 66 -15.63 -10.51 21.26
N GLY A 67 -16.40 -11.26 20.46
CA GLY A 67 -17.87 -11.28 20.44
C GLY A 67 -18.52 -10.28 19.47
N PHE A 68 -17.74 -9.49 18.75
CA PHE A 68 -18.20 -8.64 17.65
C PHE A 68 -18.08 -9.36 16.31
N CYS A 69 -19.05 -9.19 15.41
CA CYS A 69 -18.88 -9.53 13.99
C CYS A 69 -18.14 -8.43 13.24
N LEU A 70 -17.25 -8.84 12.35
CA LEU A 70 -16.51 -7.95 11.48
C LEU A 70 -17.15 -7.89 10.08
N GLU A 71 -17.43 -6.70 9.59
CA GLU A 71 -17.87 -6.45 8.22
C GLU A 71 -16.82 -5.60 7.52
N VAL A 72 -16.47 -5.96 6.27
CA VAL A 72 -15.55 -5.17 5.43
C VAL A 72 -16.35 -4.48 4.33
N VAL A 73 -16.22 -3.16 4.24
CA VAL A 73 -16.79 -2.34 3.18
C VAL A 73 -15.66 -1.87 2.27
N ASN A 74 -15.58 -2.45 1.09
CA ASN A 74 -14.56 -2.09 0.12
C ASN A 74 -15.03 -0.92 -0.74
N LEU A 75 -14.22 0.12 -0.81
CA LEU A 75 -14.44 1.31 -1.63
C LEU A 75 -13.32 1.41 -2.68
N ASP A 76 -13.67 2.03 -3.80
CA ASP A 76 -12.77 2.37 -4.89
C ASP A 76 -12.50 3.89 -4.82
N ASP A 77 -11.24 4.31 -4.76
CA ASP A 77 -10.86 5.71 -4.81
C ASP A 77 -10.48 6.18 -6.22
N ALA A 78 -10.60 5.28 -7.21
CA ALA A 78 -10.36 5.63 -8.59
C ALA A 78 -11.56 6.36 -9.21
N SER A 79 -11.27 7.41 -9.98
CA SER A 79 -12.25 8.09 -10.81
C SER A 79 -12.64 7.21 -12.00
N PRO A 80 -13.95 7.02 -12.30
CA PRO A 80 -14.40 6.29 -13.48
C PRO A 80 -13.88 6.86 -14.81
N GLN A 81 -13.53 8.15 -14.84
CA GLN A 81 -13.06 8.84 -16.04
C GLN A 81 -11.58 8.50 -16.36
N THR A 82 -10.77 8.25 -15.34
CA THR A 82 -9.33 8.04 -15.50
C THR A 82 -8.86 6.64 -15.12
N GLY A 83 -9.65 5.91 -14.34
CA GLY A 83 -9.24 4.63 -13.75
C GLY A 83 -8.09 4.76 -12.72
N LYS A 84 -7.83 5.97 -12.23
CA LYS A 84 -6.77 6.32 -11.28
C LYS A 84 -7.36 6.92 -10.02
N TRP A 85 -6.62 6.89 -8.91
CA TRP A 85 -7.06 7.54 -7.68
C TRP A 85 -7.43 9.01 -7.92
N ASP A 86 -8.44 9.47 -7.21
CA ASP A 86 -8.94 10.84 -7.30
C ASP A 86 -9.23 11.40 -5.91
N GLY A 87 -8.76 12.63 -5.66
CA GLY A 87 -8.88 13.25 -4.34
C GLY A 87 -10.30 13.54 -3.89
N ALA A 88 -11.23 13.82 -4.82
CA ALA A 88 -12.63 14.05 -4.48
C ALA A 88 -13.33 12.73 -4.13
N VAL A 89 -13.04 11.66 -4.88
CA VAL A 89 -13.56 10.30 -4.60
C VAL A 89 -13.05 9.80 -3.27
N GLU A 90 -11.74 9.96 -2.97
CA GLU A 90 -11.17 9.55 -1.68
C GLU A 90 -11.76 10.37 -0.52
N ALA A 91 -11.98 11.68 -0.69
CA ALA A 91 -12.65 12.50 0.32
C ALA A 91 -14.08 11.99 0.60
N GLU A 92 -14.84 11.63 -0.45
CA GLU A 92 -16.16 11.04 -0.32
C GLU A 92 -16.12 9.71 0.42
N ASN A 93 -15.18 8.82 0.07
CA ASN A 93 -14.98 7.53 0.72
C ASN A 93 -14.67 7.67 2.21
N ALA A 94 -13.75 8.57 2.57
CA ALA A 94 -13.42 8.84 3.96
C ALA A 94 -14.61 9.42 4.73
N ASN A 95 -15.36 10.36 4.14
CA ASN A 95 -16.58 10.92 4.74
C ASN A 95 -17.67 9.87 4.93
N LYS A 96 -17.85 8.96 3.98
CA LYS A 96 -18.78 7.82 4.10
C LYS A 96 -18.39 6.92 5.28
N ALA A 97 -17.10 6.62 5.44
CA ALA A 97 -16.63 5.83 6.55
C ALA A 97 -16.87 6.52 7.90
N VAL A 98 -16.56 7.82 8.03
CA VAL A 98 -16.74 8.52 9.31
C VAL A 98 -18.22 8.78 9.65
N ALA A 99 -19.11 8.80 8.66
CA ALA A 99 -20.55 8.93 8.88
C ALA A 99 -21.21 7.63 9.37
N ASP A 100 -20.58 6.46 9.15
CA ASP A 100 -21.13 5.18 9.57
C ASP A 100 -20.85 4.91 11.08
N PRO A 101 -21.90 4.77 11.92
CA PRO A 101 -21.72 4.52 13.35
C PRO A 101 -21.13 3.14 13.68
N LEU A 102 -21.07 2.21 12.74
CA LEU A 102 -20.43 0.90 12.91
C LEU A 102 -18.95 0.91 12.46
N ALA A 103 -18.52 1.92 11.71
CA ALA A 103 -17.16 2.03 11.23
C ALA A 103 -16.20 2.44 12.35
N ILE A 104 -15.18 1.62 12.61
CA ILE A 104 -14.20 1.85 13.68
C ILE A 104 -12.77 2.06 13.17
N VAL A 105 -12.50 1.70 11.92
CA VAL A 105 -11.18 1.81 11.30
C VAL A 105 -11.32 2.04 9.80
N TYR A 106 -10.37 2.78 9.24
CA TYR A 106 -10.16 2.98 7.82
C TYR A 106 -8.87 2.30 7.39
N ILE A 107 -8.91 1.46 6.36
CA ILE A 107 -7.74 0.76 5.83
C ILE A 107 -7.46 1.33 4.44
N GLY A 108 -6.35 1.99 4.29
CA GLY A 108 -6.03 2.68 3.05
C GLY A 108 -5.05 3.82 3.29
N THR A 109 -4.62 4.38 2.23
CA THR A 109 -4.90 4.16 0.80
C THR A 109 -3.73 3.41 0.13
N TYR A 110 -3.77 3.25 -1.18
CA TYR A 110 -2.60 2.84 -1.97
C TYR A 110 -1.69 4.04 -2.25
N ASN A 111 -2.27 5.13 -2.79
CA ASN A 111 -1.52 6.34 -3.14
C ASN A 111 -1.33 7.27 -1.94
N SER A 112 -0.10 7.74 -1.71
CA SER A 112 0.19 8.70 -0.62
C SER A 112 -0.54 10.04 -0.79
N GLY A 113 -0.83 10.44 -2.04
CA GLY A 113 -1.65 11.60 -2.34
C GLY A 113 -3.10 11.45 -1.88
N ALA A 114 -3.68 10.25 -1.98
CA ALA A 114 -5.00 9.92 -1.47
C ALA A 114 -5.01 9.95 0.08
N ALA A 115 -3.98 9.36 0.73
CA ALA A 115 -3.83 9.40 2.18
C ALA A 115 -3.78 10.83 2.74
N LYS A 116 -3.11 11.75 2.06
CA LYS A 116 -3.10 13.19 2.39
C LYS A 116 -4.51 13.76 2.52
N VAL A 117 -5.47 13.24 1.75
CA VAL A 117 -6.87 13.69 1.77
C VAL A 117 -7.63 13.03 2.91
N SER A 118 -7.53 11.71 3.08
CA SER A 118 -8.33 10.96 4.05
C SER A 118 -7.84 11.08 5.49
N ILE A 119 -6.53 11.22 5.75
CA ILE A 119 -5.99 11.28 7.12
C ILE A 119 -6.62 12.42 7.94
N PRO A 120 -6.75 13.68 7.47
CA PRO A 120 -7.37 14.74 8.26
C PRO A 120 -8.86 14.48 8.56
N ILE A 121 -9.57 13.78 7.66
CA ILE A 121 -10.99 13.44 7.82
C ILE A 121 -11.14 12.39 8.92
N THR A 122 -10.38 11.29 8.83
CA THR A 122 -10.37 10.21 9.84
C THR A 122 -9.84 10.70 11.19
N ASN A 123 -8.87 11.62 11.18
CA ASN A 123 -8.32 12.22 12.40
C ASN A 123 -9.38 13.00 13.20
N ARG A 124 -10.15 13.88 12.56
CA ARG A 124 -11.25 14.61 13.22
C ARG A 124 -12.32 13.68 13.81
N ALA A 125 -12.49 12.50 13.21
CA ALA A 125 -13.44 11.48 13.67
C ALA A 125 -12.86 10.51 14.71
N HIS A 126 -11.63 10.74 15.21
CA HIS A 126 -10.89 9.85 16.09
C HIS A 126 -10.70 8.42 15.55
N MET A 127 -10.90 8.24 14.24
CA MET A 127 -10.79 6.95 13.56
C MET A 127 -9.33 6.67 13.19
N ALA A 128 -8.82 5.49 13.57
CA ALA A 128 -7.53 5.03 13.09
C ALA A 128 -7.58 4.77 11.58
N GLN A 129 -6.51 5.14 10.89
CA GLN A 129 -6.28 4.78 9.50
C GLN A 129 -5.00 3.94 9.41
N VAL A 130 -5.08 2.76 8.79
CA VAL A 130 -3.95 1.84 8.63
C VAL A 130 -3.73 1.61 7.14
N THR A 131 -2.53 1.87 6.64
CA THR A 131 -2.21 1.65 5.23
C THR A 131 -1.30 0.44 5.03
N PRO A 132 -1.56 -0.39 4.03
CA PRO A 132 -0.61 -1.41 3.60
C PRO A 132 0.49 -0.90 2.67
N ALA A 133 0.37 0.32 2.10
CA ALA A 133 1.12 0.71 0.91
C ALA A 133 1.72 2.13 0.92
N ASN A 134 1.15 3.09 1.67
CA ASN A 134 1.68 4.46 1.60
C ASN A 134 3.02 4.59 2.30
N THR A 135 4.01 5.11 1.61
CA THR A 135 5.40 5.18 2.08
C THR A 135 5.95 6.61 2.18
N TYR A 136 5.25 7.64 1.67
CA TYR A 136 5.73 9.02 1.77
C TYR A 136 5.97 9.44 3.23
N PRO A 137 7.20 9.90 3.59
CA PRO A 137 7.57 10.16 4.98
C PRO A 137 6.74 11.23 5.66
N GLY A 138 6.38 12.29 4.92
CA GLY A 138 5.65 13.46 5.47
C GLY A 138 4.26 13.15 6.01
N LEU A 139 3.69 11.96 5.76
CA LEU A 139 2.41 11.54 6.35
C LEU A 139 2.53 11.28 7.86
N THR A 140 3.72 10.95 8.37
CA THR A 140 3.93 10.55 9.77
C THR A 140 5.03 11.30 10.48
N LYS A 141 6.09 11.71 9.81
CA LYS A 141 7.32 12.25 10.40
C LYS A 141 7.89 13.43 9.62
N LYS A 142 8.77 14.23 10.27
CA LYS A 142 9.39 15.44 9.69
C LYS A 142 10.54 15.14 8.75
N ARG A 143 11.22 14.02 8.92
CA ARG A 143 12.33 13.62 8.04
C ARG A 143 11.79 13.27 6.65
N GLY A 144 12.20 13.99 5.62
CA GLY A 144 11.72 13.84 4.25
C GLY A 144 10.33 14.44 3.98
N ALA A 145 9.83 15.27 4.90
CA ALA A 145 8.54 15.94 4.81
C ALA A 145 8.63 17.34 4.19
N ALA A 146 7.54 17.81 3.63
CA ALA A 146 7.36 19.20 3.26
C ALA A 146 7.06 20.09 4.49
N PRO A 147 7.19 21.42 4.39
CA PRO A 147 6.88 22.33 5.48
C PRO A 147 5.45 22.14 6.02
N GLY A 148 5.33 22.03 7.35
CA GLY A 148 4.05 21.84 8.03
C GLY A 148 3.58 20.39 8.17
N GLU A 149 4.23 19.45 7.50
CA GLU A 149 3.95 18.01 7.67
C GLU A 149 4.72 17.44 8.88
N PRO A 150 4.16 16.42 9.53
CA PRO A 150 2.86 15.77 9.37
C PRO A 150 1.70 16.49 10.10
N GLU A 151 1.96 17.61 10.80
CA GLU A 151 0.99 18.26 11.69
C GLU A 151 -0.27 18.71 10.96
N ILE A 152 -0.16 19.13 9.70
CA ILE A 152 -1.31 19.53 8.86
C ILE A 152 -2.31 18.38 8.63
N TYR A 153 -1.88 17.13 8.77
CA TYR A 153 -2.72 15.93 8.65
C TYR A 153 -3.36 15.52 9.99
N ARG A 154 -2.98 16.15 11.10
CA ARG A 154 -3.40 15.81 12.47
C ARG A 154 -4.18 16.94 13.13
N PRO A 155 -5.33 17.40 12.55
CA PRO A 155 -6.08 18.54 13.11
C PRO A 155 -6.58 18.31 14.53
N GLY A 156 -6.71 17.07 15.00
CA GLY A 156 -7.03 16.72 16.39
C GLY A 156 -5.82 16.71 17.33
N GLY A 157 -4.59 16.95 16.83
CA GLY A 157 -3.38 16.98 17.63
C GLY A 157 -2.83 15.62 18.07
N PHE A 158 -3.32 14.52 17.50
CA PHE A 158 -2.90 13.15 17.82
C PHE A 158 -2.62 12.30 16.59
N VAL A 159 -1.81 11.26 16.75
CA VAL A 159 -1.54 10.27 15.71
C VAL A 159 -2.73 9.33 15.55
N ASN A 160 -3.23 9.21 14.32
CA ASN A 160 -4.28 8.27 13.94
C ASN A 160 -3.93 7.45 12.70
N TYR A 161 -2.77 7.70 12.11
CA TYR A 161 -2.32 7.05 10.90
C TYR A 161 -1.14 6.14 11.19
N PHE A 162 -1.23 4.89 10.73
CA PHE A 162 -0.30 3.82 11.02
C PHE A 162 0.07 3.05 9.76
N ARG A 163 1.34 2.64 9.63
CA ARG A 163 1.79 1.86 8.50
C ARG A 163 2.69 0.70 8.93
N PRO A 164 2.25 -0.56 8.72
CA PRO A 164 3.07 -1.74 8.95
C PRO A 164 4.09 -1.97 7.82
N ILE A 165 4.49 -0.92 7.11
CA ILE A 165 5.46 -0.93 6.02
C ILE A 165 6.46 0.21 6.22
N PRO A 166 7.78 0.00 6.01
CA PRO A 166 8.80 1.05 6.09
C PRO A 166 8.57 2.20 5.12
N ALA A 167 9.01 3.39 5.50
CA ALA A 167 8.83 4.61 4.73
C ALA A 167 9.97 4.89 3.74
N ASP A 168 9.71 5.81 2.80
CA ASP A 168 10.61 6.17 1.69
C ASP A 168 11.89 6.87 2.11
N ASP A 169 11.96 7.43 3.33
CA ASP A 169 13.21 7.98 3.85
C ASP A 169 14.28 6.90 4.05
N ILE A 170 13.86 5.62 4.19
CA ILE A 170 14.73 4.46 4.18
C ILE A 170 14.91 3.98 2.73
N GLN A 171 13.82 3.75 2.01
CA GLN A 171 13.83 3.14 0.69
C GLN A 171 14.62 3.96 -0.35
N GLY A 172 14.36 5.26 -0.45
CA GLY A 172 15.11 6.15 -1.36
C GLY A 172 16.59 6.19 -1.04
N ALA A 173 16.95 6.14 0.26
CA ALA A 173 18.34 6.13 0.70
C ALA A 173 19.07 4.84 0.31
N VAL A 174 18.47 3.67 0.53
CA VAL A 174 19.10 2.39 0.16
C VAL A 174 19.15 2.21 -1.36
N ALA A 175 18.17 2.74 -2.11
CA ALA A 175 18.19 2.75 -3.57
C ALA A 175 19.41 3.51 -4.10
N ALA A 176 19.69 4.70 -3.58
CA ALA A 176 20.87 5.50 -3.98
C ALA A 176 22.19 4.78 -3.63
N LYS A 177 22.28 4.18 -2.44
CA LYS A 177 23.44 3.36 -2.05
C LYS A 177 23.60 2.15 -2.97
N TRP A 178 22.50 1.49 -3.33
CA TRP A 178 22.53 0.35 -4.24
C TRP A 178 23.00 0.75 -5.63
N ALA A 179 22.49 1.85 -6.19
CA ALA A 179 22.98 2.43 -7.45
C ALA A 179 24.50 2.65 -7.41
N LYS A 180 25.02 3.22 -6.33
CA LYS A 180 26.49 3.42 -6.16
C LYS A 180 27.25 2.09 -6.12
N ARG A 181 26.76 1.08 -5.37
CA ARG A 181 27.36 -0.27 -5.32
C ARG A 181 27.38 -0.97 -6.70
N MET A 182 26.37 -0.70 -7.55
CA MET A 182 26.33 -1.20 -8.93
C MET A 182 27.31 -0.49 -9.87
N GLY A 183 28.09 0.45 -9.38
CA GLY A 183 29.08 1.19 -10.16
C GLY A 183 28.51 2.36 -10.98
N VAL A 184 27.25 2.77 -10.73
CA VAL A 184 26.66 3.96 -11.34
C VAL A 184 27.50 5.19 -11.01
N LYS A 185 27.77 6.01 -12.02
CA LYS A 185 28.56 7.24 -11.89
C LYS A 185 27.69 8.48 -11.94
N LYS A 186 26.64 8.47 -12.77
CA LYS A 186 25.83 9.62 -13.04
C LYS A 186 24.35 9.21 -13.20
N VAL A 187 23.48 9.77 -12.38
CA VAL A 187 22.05 9.50 -12.40
C VAL A 187 21.25 10.69 -12.93
N TYR A 188 20.26 10.41 -13.75
CA TYR A 188 19.17 11.34 -14.07
C TYR A 188 17.91 10.87 -13.38
N ILE A 189 17.33 11.72 -12.55
CA ILE A 189 16.14 11.42 -11.77
C ILE A 189 14.93 12.02 -12.49
N LEU A 190 13.92 11.20 -12.71
CA LEU A 190 12.59 11.59 -13.17
C LEU A 190 11.59 11.33 -12.07
N ASN A 191 10.52 12.12 -11.99
CA ASN A 191 9.42 11.88 -11.06
C ASN A 191 8.08 12.23 -11.71
N ASP A 192 7.01 11.61 -11.23
CA ASP A 192 5.65 11.80 -11.75
C ASP A 192 4.92 13.04 -11.20
N GLN A 193 5.60 13.85 -10.39
CA GLN A 193 5.09 15.03 -9.70
C GLN A 193 4.00 14.74 -8.64
N GLU A 194 3.62 13.47 -8.47
CA GLU A 194 2.74 13.05 -7.38
C GLU A 194 3.48 13.03 -6.04
N LEU A 195 2.73 13.10 -4.93
CA LEU A 195 3.30 13.19 -3.58
C LEU A 195 4.31 12.08 -3.30
N TYR A 196 3.98 10.83 -3.65
CA TYR A 196 4.85 9.67 -3.48
C TYR A 196 6.07 9.73 -4.40
N GLY A 197 5.84 9.78 -5.72
CA GLY A 197 6.94 9.65 -6.69
C GLY A 197 7.94 10.79 -6.60
N LYS A 198 7.47 12.04 -6.39
CA LYS A 198 8.36 13.17 -6.11
C LYS A 198 9.08 13.00 -4.78
N GLY A 199 8.38 12.59 -3.73
CA GLY A 199 8.96 12.43 -2.40
C GLY A 199 10.12 11.44 -2.36
N ILE A 200 9.94 10.24 -2.93
CA ILE A 200 10.99 9.22 -2.96
C ILE A 200 12.14 9.62 -3.90
N ALA A 201 11.88 10.34 -5.00
CA ALA A 201 12.89 10.90 -5.86
C ALA A 201 13.77 11.93 -5.14
N ASP A 202 13.17 12.78 -4.31
CA ASP A 202 13.88 13.77 -3.50
C ASP A 202 14.77 13.10 -2.44
N VAL A 203 14.31 12.04 -1.78
CA VAL A 203 15.12 11.24 -0.82
C VAL A 203 16.28 10.55 -1.53
N PHE A 204 16.03 9.94 -2.69
CA PHE A 204 17.09 9.35 -3.51
C PHE A 204 18.14 10.40 -3.88
N GLU A 205 17.72 11.58 -4.39
CA GLU A 205 18.60 12.68 -4.77
C GLU A 205 19.48 13.15 -3.59
N ALA A 206 18.85 13.43 -2.45
CA ALA A 206 19.56 13.91 -1.26
C ALA A 206 20.62 12.91 -0.81
N THR A 207 20.30 11.61 -0.83
CA THR A 207 21.25 10.56 -0.47
C THR A 207 22.32 10.40 -1.53
N ALA A 208 22.00 10.39 -2.82
CA ALA A 208 22.94 10.29 -3.92
C ALA A 208 24.01 11.39 -3.83
N LYS A 209 23.60 12.64 -3.62
CA LYS A 209 24.52 13.78 -3.42
C LYS A 209 25.41 13.57 -2.19
N LYS A 210 24.83 13.15 -1.05
CA LYS A 210 25.55 12.90 0.19
C LYS A 210 26.65 11.85 0.06
N ILE A 211 26.41 10.79 -0.72
CA ILE A 211 27.38 9.71 -0.93
C ILE A 211 28.31 9.95 -2.14
N GLY A 212 28.24 11.12 -2.79
CA GLY A 212 29.09 11.49 -3.91
C GLY A 212 28.74 10.76 -5.23
N LEU A 213 27.47 10.42 -5.45
CA LEU A 213 26.94 10.02 -6.74
C LEU A 213 26.50 11.27 -7.51
N ALA A 214 26.98 11.44 -8.75
CA ALA A 214 26.65 12.61 -9.54
C ALA A 214 25.18 12.60 -9.95
N VAL A 215 24.41 13.59 -9.51
CA VAL A 215 23.01 13.81 -9.94
C VAL A 215 22.99 14.88 -11.01
N VAL A 216 22.52 14.53 -12.21
CA VAL A 216 22.41 15.47 -13.34
C VAL A 216 21.22 16.39 -13.15
N ALA A 217 20.06 15.80 -12.86
CA ALA A 217 18.80 16.50 -12.66
C ALA A 217 17.84 15.65 -11.82
N ASN A 218 16.85 16.30 -11.24
CA ASN A 218 15.62 15.71 -10.74
C ASN A 218 14.47 16.51 -11.38
N GLU A 219 13.84 15.91 -12.40
CA GLU A 219 12.88 16.58 -13.29
C GLU A 219 11.52 15.87 -13.22
N GLY A 220 10.47 16.67 -13.01
CA GLY A 220 9.10 16.18 -13.10
C GLY A 220 8.68 15.90 -14.54
N ILE A 221 8.05 14.78 -14.80
CA ILE A 221 7.43 14.46 -16.08
C ILE A 221 5.94 14.79 -16.07
N ASP A 222 5.39 15.23 -17.20
CA ASP A 222 3.94 15.23 -17.39
C ASP A 222 3.51 13.83 -17.85
N TRP A 223 3.15 12.99 -16.89
CA TRP A 223 2.75 11.60 -17.15
C TRP A 223 1.46 11.47 -17.99
N LYS A 224 0.69 12.56 -18.16
CA LYS A 224 -0.50 12.60 -19.03
C LYS A 224 -0.12 12.65 -20.51
N GLN A 225 1.11 13.05 -20.81
CA GLN A 225 1.61 13.05 -22.18
C GLN A 225 2.00 11.62 -22.60
N PRO A 226 1.56 11.17 -23.78
CA PRO A 226 1.89 9.85 -24.29
C PRO A 226 3.35 9.75 -24.80
N ASP A 227 4.02 10.88 -25.00
CA ASP A 227 5.39 10.94 -25.52
C ASP A 227 6.34 11.59 -24.51
N GLN A 228 7.25 10.77 -23.96
CA GLN A 228 8.30 11.18 -23.03
C GLN A 228 9.69 11.23 -23.71
N LYS A 229 9.78 11.01 -25.04
CA LYS A 229 11.07 11.05 -25.80
C LYS A 229 11.79 12.38 -25.69
N PRO A 230 11.12 13.55 -25.62
CA PRO A 230 11.82 14.82 -25.43
C PRO A 230 12.67 14.85 -24.16
N VAL A 231 12.12 14.44 -23.00
CA VAL A 231 12.90 14.38 -21.75
C VAL A 231 13.94 13.26 -21.80
N LEU A 232 13.61 12.10 -22.36
CA LEU A 232 14.55 10.99 -22.50
C LEU A 232 15.72 11.30 -23.45
N THR A 233 15.52 12.18 -24.43
CA THR A 233 16.60 12.69 -25.28
C THR A 233 17.57 13.58 -24.49
N LYS A 234 17.06 14.41 -23.55
CA LYS A 234 17.90 15.16 -22.60
C LYS A 234 18.69 14.20 -21.70
N VAL A 235 18.03 13.17 -21.17
CA VAL A 235 18.69 12.12 -20.38
C VAL A 235 19.84 11.50 -21.16
N ARG A 236 19.61 11.12 -22.42
CA ARG A 236 20.64 10.53 -23.29
C ARG A 236 21.80 11.49 -23.53
N ALA A 237 21.53 12.74 -23.80
CA ALA A 237 22.54 13.77 -24.03
C ALA A 237 23.38 14.06 -22.79
N SER A 238 22.82 13.91 -21.59
CA SER A 238 23.51 14.14 -20.32
C SER A 238 24.61 13.13 -20.03
N GLY A 239 24.56 11.95 -20.66
CA GLY A 239 25.48 10.86 -20.40
C GLY A 239 25.24 10.19 -19.04
N ALA A 240 24.05 10.30 -18.47
CA ALA A 240 23.66 9.54 -17.29
C ALA A 240 23.65 8.03 -17.59
N ASP A 241 24.18 7.22 -16.68
CA ASP A 241 24.26 5.76 -16.78
C ASP A 241 23.20 5.05 -15.91
N LEU A 242 22.35 5.84 -15.23
CA LEU A 242 21.14 5.40 -14.55
C LEU A 242 20.00 6.41 -14.77
N VAL A 243 18.82 5.92 -15.08
CA VAL A 243 17.55 6.64 -14.93
C VAL A 243 16.87 6.11 -13.67
N TYR A 244 16.64 6.97 -12.69
CA TYR A 244 15.79 6.67 -11.53
C TYR A 244 14.43 7.33 -11.77
N LEU A 245 13.33 6.55 -11.69
CA LEU A 245 11.98 7.08 -11.85
C LEU A 245 11.22 6.93 -10.53
N GLY A 246 10.93 8.04 -9.85
CA GLY A 246 9.96 8.09 -8.76
C GLY A 246 8.54 8.18 -9.30
N GLY A 247 7.75 7.15 -9.07
CA GLY A 247 6.37 7.07 -9.58
C GLY A 247 5.78 5.68 -9.45
N VAL A 248 4.57 5.52 -9.98
CA VAL A 248 3.80 4.28 -10.01
C VAL A 248 3.44 3.90 -11.45
N ILE A 249 2.85 2.70 -11.64
CA ILE A 249 2.48 2.25 -12.99
C ILE A 249 1.47 3.19 -13.64
N GLU A 250 0.46 3.60 -12.91
CA GLU A 250 -0.63 4.44 -13.42
C GLU A 250 -0.20 5.86 -13.81
N THR A 251 0.99 6.30 -13.39
CA THR A 251 1.57 7.59 -13.76
C THR A 251 2.59 7.48 -14.90
N GLY A 252 2.39 6.53 -15.81
CA GLY A 252 3.09 6.49 -17.09
C GLY A 252 4.45 5.79 -17.08
N ALA A 253 4.82 5.07 -16.03
CA ALA A 253 6.10 4.36 -15.94
C ALA A 253 6.36 3.42 -17.13
N GLN A 254 5.33 2.69 -17.61
CA GLN A 254 5.45 1.83 -18.78
C GLN A 254 5.87 2.61 -20.04
N VAL A 255 5.36 3.84 -20.22
CA VAL A 255 5.69 4.70 -21.37
C VAL A 255 7.16 5.09 -21.29
N VAL A 256 7.60 5.57 -20.12
CA VAL A 256 9.02 5.95 -19.89
C VAL A 256 9.95 4.79 -20.22
N ILE A 257 9.69 3.61 -19.67
CA ILE A 257 10.56 2.44 -19.82
C ILE A 257 10.63 1.98 -21.28
N ARG A 258 9.50 1.90 -21.98
CA ARG A 258 9.49 1.54 -23.42
C ARG A 258 10.24 2.56 -24.25
N GLN A 259 9.99 3.85 -24.02
CA GLN A 259 10.62 4.92 -24.79
C GLN A 259 12.09 5.11 -24.46
N MET A 260 12.57 4.70 -23.28
CA MET A 260 14.02 4.60 -23.02
C MET A 260 14.69 3.68 -24.04
N LYS A 261 14.12 2.50 -24.32
CA LYS A 261 14.65 1.58 -25.34
C LYS A 261 14.61 2.23 -26.74
N GLU A 262 13.50 2.87 -27.09
CA GLU A 262 13.32 3.52 -28.40
C GLU A 262 14.37 4.63 -28.67
N VAL A 263 14.77 5.37 -27.63
CA VAL A 263 15.82 6.39 -27.75
C VAL A 263 17.23 5.87 -27.50
N GLY A 264 17.40 4.55 -27.35
CA GLY A 264 18.72 3.92 -27.15
C GLY A 264 19.31 4.09 -25.74
N LEU A 265 18.47 4.30 -24.72
CA LEU A 265 18.82 4.29 -23.31
C LEU A 265 18.68 2.87 -22.74
N THR A 266 19.56 1.98 -23.14
CA THR A 266 19.63 0.58 -22.68
C THR A 266 21.01 0.28 -22.12
N ALA A 267 21.17 -0.78 -21.34
CA ALA A 267 22.49 -1.23 -20.86
C ALA A 267 23.41 -1.60 -22.04
N PRO A 268 24.72 -1.34 -21.97
CA PRO A 268 25.44 -0.73 -20.84
C PRO A 268 25.37 0.80 -20.75
N ARG A 269 24.71 1.48 -21.71
CA ARG A 269 24.67 2.96 -21.75
C ARG A 269 23.92 3.53 -20.54
N ALA A 270 22.72 3.03 -20.27
CA ALA A 270 21.94 3.44 -19.11
C ALA A 270 21.09 2.27 -18.60
N ARG A 271 20.99 2.18 -17.28
CA ARG A 271 20.10 1.26 -16.56
C ARG A 271 18.84 2.00 -16.09
N PHE A 272 17.84 1.24 -15.69
CA PHE A 272 16.65 1.78 -15.04
C PHE A 272 16.57 1.29 -13.59
N MET A 273 16.15 2.19 -12.69
CA MET A 273 15.81 1.85 -11.32
C MET A 273 14.55 2.60 -10.89
N GLY A 274 13.71 1.94 -10.09
CA GLY A 274 12.53 2.57 -9.52
C GLY A 274 12.16 2.00 -8.15
N PRO A 275 11.18 2.61 -7.50
CA PRO A 275 10.73 2.23 -6.16
C PRO A 275 9.63 1.15 -6.19
N ASP A 276 9.11 0.82 -5.01
CA ASP A 276 8.13 -0.23 -4.72
C ASP A 276 6.83 -0.13 -5.53
N GLY A 277 6.32 1.07 -5.78
CA GLY A 277 5.14 1.30 -6.62
C GLY A 277 5.28 0.83 -8.08
N LEU A 278 6.47 0.33 -8.46
CA LEU A 278 6.75 -0.29 -9.75
C LEU A 278 6.97 -1.81 -9.67
N LEU A 279 6.92 -2.42 -8.48
CA LEU A 279 7.11 -3.87 -8.31
C LEU A 279 5.79 -4.63 -8.57
N GLU A 280 5.28 -4.51 -9.78
CA GLU A 280 4.03 -5.10 -10.20
C GLU A 280 4.22 -5.88 -11.51
N GLU A 281 3.63 -7.08 -11.61
CA GLU A 281 3.66 -7.84 -12.86
C GLU A 281 3.00 -7.08 -14.03
N GLU A 282 1.99 -6.25 -13.71
CA GLU A 282 1.31 -5.39 -14.68
C GLU A 282 2.29 -4.48 -15.43
N LEU A 283 3.35 -3.99 -14.74
CA LEU A 283 4.39 -3.17 -15.35
C LEU A 283 5.09 -3.87 -16.51
N LEU A 284 5.27 -5.19 -16.41
CA LEU A 284 6.02 -5.97 -17.38
C LEU A 284 5.21 -6.39 -18.61
N LYS A 285 3.94 -6.00 -18.72
CA LYS A 285 3.11 -6.39 -19.87
C LYS A 285 3.59 -5.81 -21.20
N GLY A 286 3.41 -6.60 -22.25
CA GLY A 286 3.69 -6.19 -23.63
C GLY A 286 5.15 -5.84 -23.86
N ALA A 287 5.41 -4.78 -24.64
CA ALA A 287 6.76 -4.33 -24.99
C ALA A 287 7.59 -3.82 -23.79
N THR A 288 6.96 -3.66 -22.62
CA THR A 288 7.68 -3.20 -21.43
C THR A 288 8.59 -4.29 -20.86
N CYS A 289 8.24 -5.57 -20.98
CA CYS A 289 9.13 -6.66 -20.59
C CYS A 289 10.50 -6.57 -21.28
N ASP A 290 10.49 -6.46 -22.60
CA ASP A 290 11.72 -6.39 -23.40
C ASP A 290 12.53 -5.12 -23.10
N ALA A 291 11.87 -3.98 -22.87
CA ALA A 291 12.53 -2.74 -22.45
C ALA A 291 13.12 -2.85 -21.03
N ALA A 292 12.41 -3.50 -20.10
CA ALA A 292 12.89 -3.76 -18.73
C ALA A 292 14.16 -4.64 -18.73
N LEU A 293 14.18 -5.69 -19.55
CA LEU A 293 15.36 -6.52 -19.73
C LEU A 293 16.51 -5.73 -20.36
N GLY A 294 16.23 -4.94 -21.41
CA GLY A 294 17.21 -4.12 -22.09
C GLY A 294 17.83 -3.01 -21.22
N THR A 295 17.11 -2.51 -20.23
CA THR A 295 17.60 -1.50 -19.28
C THR A 295 18.16 -2.10 -17.99
N GLU A 296 18.28 -3.42 -17.89
CA GLU A 296 18.63 -4.12 -16.64
C GLU A 296 17.85 -3.57 -15.44
N MET A 297 16.53 -3.44 -15.61
CA MET A 297 15.65 -2.80 -14.63
C MET A 297 15.81 -3.39 -13.23
N ARG A 298 15.86 -2.52 -12.23
CA ARG A 298 15.85 -2.85 -10.81
C ARG A 298 14.80 -2.06 -10.06
N ILE A 299 14.17 -2.72 -9.10
CA ILE A 299 13.13 -2.15 -8.24
C ILE A 299 13.51 -2.41 -6.80
N THR A 300 13.32 -1.41 -5.93
CA THR A 300 13.40 -1.58 -4.47
C THR A 300 12.01 -1.85 -3.90
N PHE A 301 11.93 -2.65 -2.84
CA PHE A 301 10.68 -2.92 -2.14
C PHE A 301 10.92 -3.06 -0.64
N ALA A 302 9.96 -2.66 0.17
CA ALA A 302 10.02 -2.76 1.62
C ALA A 302 9.82 -4.21 2.11
N GLY A 303 10.58 -4.62 3.12
CA GLY A 303 10.51 -5.95 3.73
C GLY A 303 11.28 -7.04 2.99
N LEU A 304 11.00 -8.28 3.40
CA LEU A 304 11.60 -9.48 2.82
C LEU A 304 10.83 -9.92 1.57
N PRO A 305 11.50 -10.46 0.55
CA PRO A 305 10.82 -11.12 -0.55
C PRO A 305 10.11 -12.39 -0.04
N PHE A 306 9.02 -12.78 -0.70
CA PHE A 306 8.16 -13.88 -0.24
C PHE A 306 8.93 -15.16 0.07
N GLU A 307 9.89 -15.55 -0.77
CA GLU A 307 10.72 -16.74 -0.61
C GLU A 307 11.69 -16.69 0.59
N LYS A 308 11.93 -15.51 1.14
CA LYS A 308 12.77 -15.30 2.34
C LYS A 308 11.96 -15.16 3.62
N MET A 309 10.65 -14.95 3.52
CA MET A 309 9.78 -14.88 4.69
C MET A 309 9.83 -16.16 5.51
N ARG A 310 9.65 -16.04 6.83
CA ARG A 310 9.62 -17.16 7.78
C ARG A 310 8.44 -16.99 8.72
N GLY A 311 8.11 -18.02 9.48
CA GLY A 311 7.09 -17.97 10.52
C GLY A 311 5.74 -17.47 9.98
N VAL A 312 5.24 -16.37 10.55
CA VAL A 312 3.95 -15.75 10.17
C VAL A 312 3.93 -15.35 8.69
N GLY A 313 5.02 -14.77 8.17
CA GLY A 313 5.10 -14.33 6.78
C GLY A 313 4.97 -15.49 5.79
N ALA A 314 5.74 -16.57 5.97
CA ALA A 314 5.65 -17.76 5.12
C ALA A 314 4.26 -18.40 5.19
N LYS A 315 3.68 -18.52 6.40
CA LYS A 315 2.33 -19.05 6.58
C LYS A 315 1.28 -18.19 5.89
N THR A 316 1.41 -16.86 5.98
CA THR A 316 0.48 -15.93 5.32
C THR A 316 0.52 -16.07 3.80
N TYR A 317 1.72 -16.15 3.23
CA TYR A 317 1.93 -16.37 1.81
C TYR A 317 1.24 -17.64 1.32
N GLU A 318 1.50 -18.78 1.96
CA GLU A 318 0.90 -20.07 1.57
C GLU A 318 -0.62 -20.08 1.76
N THR A 319 -1.12 -19.48 2.86
CA THR A 319 -2.56 -19.41 3.10
C THR A 319 -3.26 -18.52 2.07
N TYR A 320 -2.64 -17.39 1.68
CA TYR A 320 -3.16 -16.52 0.63
C TYR A 320 -3.27 -17.29 -0.70
N LYS A 321 -2.18 -17.94 -1.12
CA LYS A 321 -2.17 -18.74 -2.37
C LYS A 321 -3.24 -19.82 -2.37
N SER A 322 -3.33 -20.58 -1.29
CA SER A 322 -4.33 -21.65 -1.18
C SER A 322 -5.75 -21.12 -1.22
N LYS A 323 -6.04 -19.99 -0.53
CA LYS A 323 -7.38 -19.43 -0.44
C LYS A 323 -7.86 -18.78 -1.73
N PHE A 324 -6.99 -18.04 -2.41
CA PHE A 324 -7.37 -17.24 -3.57
C PHE A 324 -6.92 -17.86 -4.91
N ASN A 325 -6.21 -18.98 -4.87
CA ASN A 325 -5.63 -19.65 -6.05
C ASN A 325 -4.81 -18.68 -6.92
N LYS A 326 -4.05 -17.78 -6.29
CA LYS A 326 -3.21 -16.74 -6.92
C LYS A 326 -2.02 -16.42 -6.04
N GLU A 327 -0.91 -16.03 -6.67
CA GLU A 327 0.19 -15.38 -5.97
C GLU A 327 -0.31 -14.06 -5.35
N PRO A 328 0.14 -13.71 -4.13
CA PRO A 328 -0.14 -12.39 -3.59
C PRO A 328 0.54 -11.32 -4.43
N THR A 329 -0.14 -10.20 -4.63
CA THR A 329 0.47 -8.98 -5.17
C THR A 329 1.39 -8.33 -4.14
N SER A 330 2.14 -7.31 -4.54
CA SER A 330 3.21 -6.73 -3.73
C SER A 330 2.76 -6.31 -2.33
N TYR A 331 1.58 -5.70 -2.20
CA TYR A 331 1.07 -5.20 -0.92
C TYR A 331 0.00 -6.08 -0.27
N ALA A 332 -0.39 -7.19 -0.91
CA ALA A 332 -1.45 -8.07 -0.40
C ALA A 332 -1.17 -8.60 1.02
N LEU A 333 0.07 -9.01 1.29
CA LEU A 333 0.44 -9.53 2.62
C LEU A 333 0.54 -8.41 3.67
N TYR A 334 0.89 -7.19 3.28
CA TYR A 334 0.84 -6.01 4.15
C TYR A 334 -0.60 -5.63 4.50
N ALA A 335 -1.54 -5.80 3.56
CA ALA A 335 -2.97 -5.61 3.84
C ALA A 335 -3.50 -6.65 4.83
N ALA A 336 -3.07 -7.91 4.72
CA ALA A 336 -3.38 -8.94 5.71
C ALA A 336 -2.78 -8.60 7.09
N GLU A 337 -1.56 -8.10 7.13
CA GLU A 337 -0.91 -7.66 8.36
C GLU A 337 -1.64 -6.48 9.00
N GLY A 338 -2.01 -5.46 8.24
CA GLY A 338 -2.83 -4.35 8.71
C GLY A 338 -4.15 -4.83 9.32
N GLY A 339 -4.84 -5.76 8.65
CA GLY A 339 -6.05 -6.39 9.16
C GLY A 339 -5.84 -7.12 10.50
N ARG A 340 -4.75 -7.89 10.64
CA ARG A 340 -4.41 -8.60 11.89
C ARG A 340 -4.07 -7.66 13.03
N VAL A 341 -3.32 -6.59 12.78
CA VAL A 341 -3.02 -5.55 13.78
C VAL A 341 -4.30 -4.91 14.30
N ILE A 342 -5.24 -4.59 13.41
CA ILE A 342 -6.54 -4.04 13.78
C ILE A 342 -7.34 -5.04 14.61
N ILE A 343 -7.39 -6.31 14.22
CA ILE A 343 -8.10 -7.37 14.95
C ILE A 343 -7.50 -7.57 16.35
N ASP A 344 -6.16 -7.56 16.47
CA ASP A 344 -5.49 -7.61 17.76
C ASP A 344 -5.80 -6.38 18.64
N ALA A 345 -5.79 -5.20 18.04
CA ALA A 345 -6.14 -3.96 18.74
C ALA A 345 -7.59 -3.98 19.24
N ILE A 346 -8.54 -4.50 18.44
CA ILE A 346 -9.95 -4.68 18.89
C ILE A 346 -10.04 -5.64 20.07
N LYS A 347 -9.30 -6.76 20.07
CA LYS A 347 -9.26 -7.69 21.22
C LYS A 347 -8.84 -6.97 22.49
N ARG A 348 -7.79 -6.14 22.41
CA ARG A 348 -7.30 -5.36 23.56
C ARG A 348 -8.27 -4.26 23.98
N ALA A 349 -8.94 -3.60 23.05
CA ALA A 349 -9.88 -2.51 23.28
C ALA A 349 -11.30 -2.98 23.59
N ALA A 350 -11.62 -4.28 23.47
CA ALA A 350 -12.98 -4.79 23.60
C ALA A 350 -13.72 -4.34 24.86
N PRO A 351 -13.11 -4.34 26.07
CA PRO A 351 -13.79 -3.87 27.29
C PRO A 351 -14.19 -2.37 27.21
N GLU A 352 -13.41 -1.55 26.51
CA GLU A 352 -13.70 -0.13 26.35
C GLU A 352 -14.80 0.10 25.30
N ILE A 353 -14.75 -0.66 24.18
CA ILE A 353 -15.76 -0.62 23.12
C ILE A 353 -17.14 -0.99 23.67
N GLU A 354 -17.20 -1.98 24.57
CA GLU A 354 -18.46 -2.46 25.16
C GLU A 354 -19.10 -1.47 26.13
N ARG A 355 -18.28 -0.69 26.85
CA ARG A 355 -18.77 0.26 27.87
C ARG A 355 -19.49 1.48 27.29
N THR A 356 -19.37 1.73 25.98
CA THR A 356 -19.90 2.96 25.38
C THR A 356 -20.74 2.66 24.14
N LYS A 357 -21.76 3.52 23.93
CA LYS A 357 -22.51 3.58 22.67
C LYS A 357 -21.97 4.67 21.74
N ASP A 358 -21.12 5.58 22.25
CA ASP A 358 -20.51 6.64 21.49
C ASP A 358 -19.46 6.09 20.51
N VAL A 359 -19.67 6.32 19.22
CA VAL A 359 -18.78 5.84 18.16
C VAL A 359 -17.40 6.47 18.24
N THR A 360 -17.31 7.75 18.64
CA THR A 360 -16.03 8.46 18.79
C THR A 360 -15.19 7.81 19.90
N ALA A 361 -15.79 7.49 21.02
CA ALA A 361 -15.12 6.77 22.11
C ALA A 361 -14.66 5.36 21.70
N LYS A 362 -15.47 4.64 20.90
CA LYS A 362 -15.06 3.32 20.35
C LYS A 362 -13.86 3.45 19.41
N ARG A 363 -13.89 4.42 18.49
CA ARG A 363 -12.79 4.71 17.55
C ARG A 363 -11.51 5.06 18.30
N GLU A 364 -11.62 5.92 19.31
CA GLU A 364 -10.50 6.33 20.14
C GLU A 364 -9.88 5.16 20.90
N ALA A 365 -10.68 4.24 21.44
CA ALA A 365 -10.20 3.02 22.08
C ALA A 365 -9.40 2.14 21.11
N VAL A 366 -9.92 1.92 19.90
CA VAL A 366 -9.21 1.16 18.84
C VAL A 366 -7.95 1.88 18.40
N ARG A 367 -7.99 3.19 18.17
CA ARG A 367 -6.84 3.99 17.78
C ARG A 367 -5.70 3.89 18.80
N LYS A 368 -6.01 4.06 20.09
CA LYS A 368 -5.03 3.91 21.18
C LYS A 368 -4.46 2.50 21.25
N ALA A 369 -5.30 1.50 21.08
CA ALA A 369 -4.87 0.12 21.05
C ALA A 369 -3.94 -0.17 19.86
N ILE A 370 -4.20 0.37 18.65
CA ILE A 370 -3.28 0.27 17.51
C ILE A 370 -1.95 0.96 17.85
N ALA A 371 -1.99 2.20 18.33
CA ALA A 371 -0.80 2.97 18.69
C ALA A 371 0.09 2.27 19.74
N SER A 372 -0.51 1.50 20.63
CA SER A 372 0.21 0.76 21.67
C SER A 372 0.74 -0.61 21.23
N THR A 373 0.66 -0.95 19.95
CA THR A 373 1.16 -2.23 19.41
C THR A 373 2.67 -2.33 19.59
N LYS A 374 3.11 -3.36 20.33
CA LYS A 374 4.52 -3.66 20.60
C LYS A 374 4.79 -5.15 20.40
N ASN A 375 5.98 -5.47 19.86
CA ASN A 375 6.44 -6.84 19.62
C ASN A 375 5.43 -7.69 18.84
N PHE A 376 4.74 -7.09 17.87
CA PHE A 376 3.77 -7.79 17.04
C PHE A 376 4.48 -8.81 16.15
N GLU A 377 3.98 -10.06 16.13
CA GLU A 377 4.51 -11.12 15.26
C GLU A 377 3.95 -10.92 13.84
N GLY A 378 4.70 -10.22 13.00
CA GLY A 378 4.29 -9.84 11.64
C GLY A 378 4.95 -10.67 10.53
N ILE A 379 4.65 -10.29 9.28
CA ILE A 379 5.14 -10.98 8.08
C ILE A 379 6.66 -10.88 7.88
N ASN A 380 7.26 -9.80 8.39
CA ASN A 380 8.72 -9.55 8.33
C ASN A 380 9.41 -9.83 9.68
N GLY A 381 8.77 -10.54 10.60
CA GLY A 381 9.28 -10.78 11.95
C GLY A 381 8.58 -9.93 13.00
N LYS A 382 9.20 -9.78 14.16
CA LYS A 382 8.67 -8.96 15.27
C LYS A 382 8.91 -7.48 15.02
N TRP A 383 7.85 -6.67 15.26
CA TRP A 383 7.96 -5.23 15.13
C TRP A 383 7.01 -4.48 16.09
N SER A 384 7.21 -3.18 16.22
CA SER A 384 6.39 -2.27 17.02
C SER A 384 6.09 -1.01 16.22
N PHE A 385 4.99 -0.32 16.52
CA PHE A 385 4.85 1.07 16.06
C PHE A 385 5.68 2.00 16.95
N ASP A 386 6.33 2.98 16.31
CA ASP A 386 6.94 4.12 16.98
C ASP A 386 5.89 5.19 17.38
N GLU A 387 6.33 6.31 17.95
CA GLU A 387 5.46 7.42 18.33
C GLU A 387 4.79 8.12 17.15
N ASN A 388 5.27 7.94 15.95
CA ASN A 388 4.73 8.53 14.72
C ASN A 388 3.68 7.65 14.05
N GLY A 389 3.61 6.36 14.44
CA GLY A 389 2.77 5.34 13.81
C GLY A 389 3.49 4.55 12.71
N ASP A 390 4.82 4.64 12.63
CA ASP A 390 5.66 3.88 11.70
C ASP A 390 6.17 2.60 12.36
N VAL A 391 6.48 1.58 11.55
CA VAL A 391 7.18 0.38 12.04
C VAL A 391 8.64 0.68 12.40
N ASP A 392 9.19 -0.12 13.33
CA ASP A 392 10.55 -0.01 13.85
C ASP A 392 11.58 -0.91 13.13
N TYR A 393 11.23 -1.46 11.96
CA TYR A 393 12.18 -2.18 11.10
C TYR A 393 12.40 -1.44 9.77
N ASP A 394 13.55 -1.67 9.15
CA ASP A 394 14.03 -0.96 7.97
C ASP A 394 14.51 -1.89 6.84
N THR A 395 14.15 -3.17 6.91
CA THR A 395 14.52 -4.16 5.89
C THR A 395 13.97 -3.77 4.52
N MET A 396 14.85 -3.75 3.52
CA MET A 396 14.52 -3.49 2.13
C MET A 396 15.08 -4.59 1.22
N SER A 397 14.39 -4.87 0.14
CA SER A 397 14.79 -5.85 -0.87
C SER A 397 14.96 -5.20 -2.23
N GLY A 398 15.93 -5.70 -2.98
CA GLY A 398 16.17 -5.33 -4.37
C GLY A 398 15.77 -6.45 -5.31
N PHE A 399 15.04 -6.08 -6.36
CA PHE A 399 14.56 -6.99 -7.40
C PHE A 399 15.12 -6.57 -8.76
N LYS A 400 15.29 -7.54 -9.65
CA LYS A 400 15.71 -7.33 -11.04
C LYS A 400 14.70 -7.95 -11.99
N ALA A 401 14.41 -7.26 -13.10
CA ALA A 401 13.67 -7.86 -14.20
C ALA A 401 14.54 -8.92 -14.89
N MET A 402 14.03 -10.14 -14.99
CA MET A 402 14.71 -11.30 -15.56
C MET A 402 13.83 -12.00 -16.58
N LYS A 403 14.45 -12.54 -17.63
CA LYS A 403 13.77 -13.42 -18.58
C LYS A 403 13.20 -14.63 -17.84
N ALA A 404 11.97 -15.01 -18.12
CA ALA A 404 11.30 -16.12 -17.47
C ALA A 404 10.33 -16.80 -18.44
N ASP A 405 10.11 -18.10 -18.22
CA ASP A 405 9.07 -18.86 -18.91
C ASP A 405 7.71 -18.60 -18.24
N THR A 406 7.17 -17.43 -18.52
CA THR A 406 5.87 -16.94 -18.05
C THR A 406 5.11 -16.36 -19.24
N PRO A 407 3.79 -16.20 -19.16
CA PRO A 407 3.02 -15.54 -20.23
C PRO A 407 3.54 -14.14 -20.60
N LEU A 408 4.23 -13.47 -19.68
CA LEU A 408 4.83 -12.15 -19.91
C LEU A 408 6.23 -12.24 -20.55
N GLY A 409 6.89 -13.40 -20.54
CA GLY A 409 8.27 -13.58 -21.01
C GLY A 409 9.35 -13.09 -20.03
N CYS A 410 8.97 -12.45 -18.94
CA CYS A 410 9.85 -11.96 -17.87
C CYS A 410 9.11 -11.87 -16.54
N LYS A 411 9.88 -11.73 -15.45
CA LYS A 411 9.37 -11.51 -14.10
C LYS A 411 10.37 -10.69 -13.30
N PHE A 412 9.92 -10.13 -12.19
CA PHE A 412 10.82 -9.64 -11.16
C PHE A 412 11.36 -10.81 -10.34
N GLN A 413 12.66 -10.81 -10.10
CA GLN A 413 13.33 -11.79 -9.27
C GLN A 413 14.11 -11.06 -8.19
N PHE A 414 14.05 -11.58 -6.95
CA PHE A 414 14.86 -11.09 -5.86
C PHE A 414 16.34 -11.14 -6.21
N GLU A 415 17.06 -10.05 -5.98
CA GLU A 415 18.50 -9.94 -6.23
C GLU A 415 19.29 -9.85 -4.93
N THR A 416 18.87 -8.99 -3.98
CA THR A 416 19.60 -8.77 -2.75
C THR A 416 18.77 -8.10 -1.66
N ILE A 417 19.17 -8.29 -0.41
CA ILE A 417 18.73 -7.44 0.71
C ILE A 417 19.52 -6.13 0.64
N LEU A 418 18.85 -5.02 0.91
CA LEU A 418 19.42 -3.66 0.86
C LEU A 418 19.58 -3.11 2.28
N GLU A 419 20.75 -2.51 2.55
CA GLU A 419 21.13 -1.88 3.81
C GLU A 419 21.59 -0.43 3.61
#